data_f79dc5d23fb2dccb8c31233f04b56365
#
_entry.id   f79dc5d23fb2dccb8c31233f04b56365
#
_cell.length_a   1.000
_cell.length_b   1.000
_cell.length_c   1.000
_cell.angle_alpha   90.00
_cell.angle_beta   90.00
_cell.angle_gamma   90.00
#
_symmetry.space_group_name_H-M   'P 1'
#
loop_
_entity.id
_entity.type
_entity.pdbx_description
1 polymer ?
#
loop_
_entity_poly.entity_id
_entity_poly.type
_entity_poly.pdbx_seq_one_letter_code
_entity_poly.pdbx_strand_id
1 'polypeptide(L)'
;RERDYSFAGSFYAFAIWIGMGVAGLWRLLVMALNKMKNRKEGSESESQRLVAAALAALVGLGVPLQMVSQTWDDHDRSGRYPARDFGMNYLSSLDPNAIIFTNGDNDTFPLWYCQEVEGYRTDVRVINLSYLSTDWYIDQMRYPTYDSAPVPMLAQETTYAYDNRQFNYFIEPDTTPVPVLKSLEYLYSPAHDKNAWNLSEFKYPVMYIP
;
A
#
# COMPACT_ATOMS: atom_id res chain seq x y z
N ARG A 1 4.79 13.28 9.34
CA ARG A 1 3.36 13.63 9.26
C ARG A 1 2.52 12.59 8.54
N GLU A 2 3.01 12.04 7.47
CA GLU A 2 2.21 11.19 6.57
C GLU A 2 2.19 9.72 6.95
N ARG A 3 2.77 9.38 8.10
CA ARG A 3 2.81 8.01 8.61
C ARG A 3 1.99 7.80 9.88
N ASP A 4 0.94 8.60 10.06
CA ASP A 4 0.05 8.48 11.24
C ASP A 4 -0.61 7.10 11.33
N TYR A 5 -0.79 6.42 10.18
CA TYR A 5 -1.24 5.03 10.14
C TYR A 5 -0.33 4.06 10.89
N SER A 6 0.97 4.37 11.02
CA SER A 6 1.92 3.55 11.81
C SER A 6 1.57 3.52 13.30
N PHE A 7 0.84 4.51 13.77
CA PHE A 7 0.39 4.64 15.15
C PHE A 7 -1.06 4.22 15.36
N ALA A 8 -1.73 3.69 14.35
CA ALA A 8 -3.15 3.32 14.43
C ALA A 8 -3.46 2.39 15.61
N GLY A 9 -2.58 1.42 15.90
CA GLY A 9 -2.71 0.53 17.04
C GLY A 9 -2.63 1.25 18.38
N SER A 10 -1.76 2.26 18.49
CA SER A 10 -1.63 3.10 19.70
C SER A 10 -2.88 3.96 19.90
N PHE A 11 -3.40 4.57 18.84
CA PHE A 11 -4.64 5.35 18.91
C PHE A 11 -5.83 4.49 19.29
N TYR A 12 -5.90 3.27 18.78
CA TYR A 12 -6.94 2.32 19.16
C TYR A 12 -6.89 1.98 20.66
N ALA A 13 -5.71 1.65 21.18
CA ALA A 13 -5.53 1.38 22.61
C ALA A 13 -5.89 2.60 23.45
N PHE A 14 -5.51 3.81 23.02
CA PHE A 14 -5.81 5.05 23.71
C PHE A 14 -7.31 5.36 23.72
N ALA A 15 -8.02 5.08 22.63
CA ALA A 15 -9.48 5.21 22.56
C ALA A 15 -10.21 4.30 23.58
N ILE A 16 -9.70 3.08 23.81
CA ILE A 16 -10.21 2.19 24.85
C ILE A 16 -10.02 2.81 26.25
N TRP A 17 -8.87 3.39 26.52
CA TRP A 17 -8.61 4.07 27.81
C TRP A 17 -9.52 5.27 28.03
N ILE A 18 -9.80 6.06 27.00
CA ILE A 18 -10.78 7.14 27.05
C ILE A 18 -12.16 6.58 27.40
N GLY A 19 -12.58 5.51 26.76
CA GLY A 19 -13.85 4.83 27.05
C GLY A 19 -13.94 4.34 28.51
N MET A 20 -12.87 3.74 29.03
CA MET A 20 -12.79 3.36 30.45
C MET A 20 -12.84 4.59 31.37
N GLY A 21 -12.22 5.69 30.99
CA GLY A 21 -12.28 6.97 31.70
C GLY A 21 -13.72 7.51 31.82
N VAL A 22 -14.49 7.43 30.73
CA VAL A 22 -15.92 7.81 30.71
C VAL A 22 -16.73 6.94 31.67
N ALA A 23 -16.48 5.61 31.68
CA ALA A 23 -17.13 4.69 32.61
C ALA A 23 -16.76 5.00 34.08
N GLY A 24 -15.49 5.34 34.34
CA GLY A 24 -15.02 5.80 35.64
C GLY A 24 -15.71 7.11 36.08
N LEU A 25 -15.80 8.08 35.16
CA LEU A 25 -16.49 9.35 35.41
C LEU A 25 -17.98 9.12 35.73
N TRP A 26 -18.65 8.25 34.99
CA TRP A 26 -20.03 7.86 35.33
C TRP A 26 -20.16 7.37 36.77
N ARG A 27 -19.29 6.47 37.23
CA ARG A 27 -19.30 5.97 38.61
C ARG A 27 -19.08 7.08 39.63
N LEU A 28 -18.13 7.97 39.36
CA LEU A 28 -17.85 9.13 40.21
C LEU A 28 -19.07 10.08 40.34
N LEU A 29 -19.75 10.33 39.23
CA LEU A 29 -20.95 11.14 39.19
C LEU A 29 -22.11 10.48 39.98
N VAL A 30 -22.30 9.18 39.86
CA VAL A 30 -23.30 8.45 40.67
C VAL A 30 -22.97 8.56 42.16
N MET A 31 -21.71 8.36 42.55
CA MET A 31 -21.30 8.50 43.93
C MET A 31 -21.51 9.93 44.46
N ALA A 32 -21.16 10.94 43.68
CA ALA A 32 -21.37 12.34 44.03
C ALA A 32 -22.86 12.67 44.23
N LEU A 33 -23.72 12.23 43.30
CA LEU A 33 -25.17 12.41 43.40
C LEU A 33 -25.77 11.72 44.63
N ASN A 34 -25.27 10.53 44.98
CA ASN A 34 -25.69 9.83 46.20
C ASN A 34 -25.30 10.60 47.49
N LYS A 35 -24.03 11.07 47.52
CA LYS A 35 -23.54 11.87 48.63
C LYS A 35 -24.37 13.16 48.83
N MET A 36 -24.70 13.84 47.74
CA MET A 36 -25.53 15.06 47.79
C MET A 36 -26.95 14.79 48.32
N LYS A 37 -27.49 13.61 48.05
CA LYS A 37 -28.84 13.20 48.47
C LYS A 37 -28.86 12.39 49.77
N ASN A 38 -27.74 12.29 50.51
CA ASN A 38 -27.59 11.46 51.72
C ASN A 38 -28.08 10.02 51.54
N ARG A 39 -27.89 9.41 50.39
CA ARG A 39 -28.27 8.04 50.08
C ARG A 39 -27.09 7.09 50.27
N LYS A 40 -27.42 5.84 50.64
CA LYS A 40 -26.42 4.78 50.69
C LYS A 40 -26.02 4.36 49.25
N GLU A 41 -24.79 3.92 49.13
CA GLU A 41 -24.28 3.34 47.87
C GLU A 41 -25.16 2.11 47.47
N GLY A 42 -25.56 2.05 46.19
CA GLY A 42 -26.45 1.00 45.67
C GLY A 42 -27.94 1.30 45.74
N SER A 43 -28.36 2.47 46.29
CA SER A 43 -29.77 2.89 46.38
C SER A 43 -30.14 3.95 45.33
N GLU A 44 -29.41 3.97 44.21
CA GLU A 44 -29.64 4.91 43.12
C GLU A 44 -30.95 4.58 42.37
N SER A 45 -31.69 5.62 42.03
CA SER A 45 -32.79 5.47 41.09
C SER A 45 -32.26 5.34 39.66
N GLU A 46 -33.02 4.65 38.83
CA GLU A 46 -32.68 4.50 37.39
C GLU A 46 -32.45 5.85 36.69
N SER A 47 -33.30 6.84 37.02
CA SER A 47 -33.15 8.20 36.49
C SER A 47 -31.84 8.86 36.89
N GLN A 48 -31.32 8.61 38.12
CA GLN A 48 -30.01 9.15 38.50
C GLN A 48 -28.86 8.51 37.74
N ARG A 49 -28.92 7.20 37.50
CA ARG A 49 -27.93 6.48 36.68
C ARG A 49 -27.93 7.00 35.26
N LEU A 50 -29.10 7.22 34.65
CA LEU A 50 -29.23 7.77 33.31
C LEU A 50 -28.71 9.22 33.24
N VAL A 51 -29.01 10.08 34.20
CA VAL A 51 -28.48 11.44 34.20
C VAL A 51 -26.95 11.45 34.33
N ALA A 52 -26.41 10.63 35.25
CA ALA A 52 -24.95 10.49 35.38
C ALA A 52 -24.29 9.96 34.11
N ALA A 53 -24.92 8.99 33.43
CA ALA A 53 -24.43 8.44 32.15
C ALA A 53 -24.48 9.49 31.06
N ALA A 54 -25.55 10.26 30.94
CA ALA A 54 -25.67 11.34 29.96
C ALA A 54 -24.58 12.42 30.17
N LEU A 55 -24.35 12.83 31.41
CA LEU A 55 -23.31 13.81 31.74
C LEU A 55 -21.91 13.26 31.44
N ALA A 56 -21.63 12.00 31.82
CA ALA A 56 -20.34 11.39 31.53
C ALA A 56 -20.12 11.25 30.02
N ALA A 57 -21.15 10.89 29.24
CA ALA A 57 -21.10 10.80 27.80
C ALA A 57 -20.85 12.15 27.14
N LEU A 58 -21.52 13.22 27.60
CA LEU A 58 -21.32 14.58 27.11
C LEU A 58 -19.88 15.05 27.33
N VAL A 59 -19.32 14.79 28.51
CA VAL A 59 -17.92 15.11 28.80
C VAL A 59 -16.97 14.27 27.92
N GLY A 60 -17.28 12.98 27.76
CA GLY A 60 -16.51 12.07 26.89
C GLY A 60 -16.50 12.49 25.42
N LEU A 61 -17.62 12.98 24.91
CA LEU A 61 -17.73 13.53 23.54
C LEU A 61 -16.86 14.79 23.33
N GLY A 62 -16.49 15.48 24.39
CA GLY A 62 -15.55 16.60 24.32
C GLY A 62 -14.20 16.23 23.71
N VAL A 63 -13.72 14.98 23.91
CA VAL A 63 -12.43 14.51 23.35
C VAL A 63 -12.49 14.45 21.82
N PRO A 64 -13.40 13.70 21.18
CA PRO A 64 -13.44 13.66 19.72
C PRO A 64 -13.81 15.02 19.10
N LEU A 65 -14.63 15.84 19.74
CA LEU A 65 -14.95 17.18 19.26
C LEU A 65 -13.71 18.10 19.27
N GLN A 66 -12.91 18.05 20.34
CA GLN A 66 -11.65 18.77 20.38
C GLN A 66 -10.67 18.29 19.34
N MET A 67 -10.55 16.97 19.14
CA MET A 67 -9.68 16.40 18.09
C MET A 67 -10.12 16.89 16.72
N VAL A 68 -11.40 16.81 16.39
CA VAL A 68 -11.94 17.29 15.11
C VAL A 68 -11.61 18.76 14.91
N SER A 69 -11.85 19.61 15.93
CA SER A 69 -11.63 21.06 15.82
C SER A 69 -10.16 21.45 15.58
N GLN A 70 -9.22 20.65 16.08
CA GLN A 70 -7.78 20.92 15.96
C GLN A 70 -7.11 20.26 14.75
N THR A 71 -7.66 19.14 14.29
CA THR A 71 -6.99 18.32 13.28
C THR A 71 -7.75 18.21 11.96
N TRP A 72 -8.92 18.81 11.86
CA TRP A 72 -9.75 18.73 10.65
C TRP A 72 -9.00 19.18 9.40
N ASP A 73 -8.36 20.34 9.47
CA ASP A 73 -7.63 20.91 8.33
C ASP A 73 -6.45 20.02 7.88
N ASP A 74 -5.74 19.41 8.83
CA ASP A 74 -4.64 18.49 8.54
C ASP A 74 -5.11 17.17 7.91
N HIS A 75 -6.35 16.73 8.20
CA HIS A 75 -6.89 15.45 7.76
C HIS A 75 -7.91 15.60 6.63
N ASP A 76 -8.39 16.81 6.35
CA ASP A 76 -9.26 17.06 5.21
C ASP A 76 -8.47 16.91 3.91
N ARG A 77 -8.79 15.84 3.19
CA ARG A 77 -8.20 15.52 1.90
C ARG A 77 -9.13 15.84 0.73
N SER A 78 -10.28 16.45 1.01
CA SER A 78 -11.19 16.94 -0.01
C SER A 78 -10.48 17.98 -0.88
N GLY A 79 -10.54 17.83 -2.18
CA GLY A 79 -9.87 18.75 -3.11
C GLY A 79 -8.35 18.58 -3.24
N ARG A 80 -7.74 17.56 -2.64
CA ARG A 80 -6.31 17.25 -2.80
C ARG A 80 -6.13 16.14 -3.84
N TYR A 81 -5.76 16.52 -5.06
CA TYR A 81 -5.61 15.58 -6.19
C TYR A 81 -4.17 15.39 -6.69
N PRO A 82 -3.08 15.61 -5.91
CA PRO A 82 -1.72 15.54 -6.45
C PRO A 82 -1.37 14.15 -7.02
N ALA A 83 -1.83 13.06 -6.40
CA ALA A 83 -1.59 11.72 -6.91
C ALA A 83 -2.33 11.47 -8.23
N ARG A 84 -3.59 11.88 -8.33
CA ARG A 84 -4.38 11.79 -9.56
C ARG A 84 -3.75 12.61 -10.69
N ASP A 85 -3.42 13.85 -10.42
CA ASP A 85 -2.86 14.75 -11.43
C ASP A 85 -1.48 14.30 -11.89
N PHE A 86 -0.66 13.77 -10.96
CA PHE A 86 0.60 13.13 -11.28
C PHE A 86 0.40 11.93 -12.23
N GLY A 87 -0.50 11.02 -11.88
CA GLY A 87 -0.80 9.85 -12.71
C GLY A 87 -1.33 10.23 -14.08
N MET A 88 -2.24 11.20 -14.17
CA MET A 88 -2.77 11.68 -15.43
C MET A 88 -1.69 12.33 -16.30
N ASN A 89 -0.79 13.13 -15.73
CA ASN A 89 0.31 13.74 -16.47
C ASN A 89 1.26 12.69 -17.06
N TYR A 90 1.59 11.66 -16.28
CA TYR A 90 2.42 10.55 -16.80
C TYR A 90 1.72 9.83 -17.95
N LEU A 91 0.49 9.38 -17.73
CA LEU A 91 -0.25 8.62 -18.74
C LEU A 91 -0.56 9.41 -20.00
N SER A 92 -0.83 10.72 -19.87
CA SER A 92 -1.12 11.57 -21.04
C SER A 92 0.10 11.83 -21.93
N SER A 93 1.31 11.70 -21.40
CA SER A 93 2.55 11.90 -22.17
C SER A 93 2.96 10.69 -23.02
N LEU A 94 2.25 9.58 -22.88
CA LEU A 94 2.61 8.32 -23.54
C LEU A 94 1.85 8.13 -24.86
N ASP A 95 2.50 7.45 -25.79
CA ASP A 95 1.86 7.01 -27.03
C ASP A 95 0.71 6.02 -26.76
N PRO A 96 -0.27 5.88 -27.66
CA PRO A 96 -1.31 4.87 -27.54
C PRO A 96 -0.71 3.46 -27.42
N ASN A 97 -1.28 2.63 -26.54
CA ASN A 97 -0.83 1.26 -26.28
C ASN A 97 0.63 1.14 -25.79
N ALA A 98 1.17 2.18 -25.21
CA ALA A 98 2.53 2.17 -24.67
C ALA A 98 2.67 1.23 -23.47
N ILE A 99 3.90 0.79 -23.22
CA ILE A 99 4.30 0.12 -21.99
C ILE A 99 5.15 1.09 -21.18
N ILE A 100 4.79 1.32 -19.92
CA ILE A 100 5.57 2.14 -19.00
C ILE A 100 6.08 1.28 -17.84
N PHE A 101 7.36 1.40 -17.54
CA PHE A 101 7.97 0.77 -16.36
C PHE A 101 8.04 1.77 -15.21
N THR A 102 7.56 1.34 -14.05
CA THR A 102 7.61 2.10 -12.80
C THR A 102 8.44 1.32 -11.77
N ASN A 103 9.07 2.01 -10.83
CA ASN A 103 10.05 1.37 -9.96
C ASN A 103 9.54 1.05 -8.54
N GLY A 104 8.41 1.56 -8.14
CA GLY A 104 7.87 1.32 -6.80
C GLY A 104 6.44 1.81 -6.63
N ASP A 105 5.97 1.83 -5.40
CA ASP A 105 4.58 2.13 -5.08
C ASP A 105 4.20 3.58 -5.41
N ASN A 106 5.09 4.52 -5.13
CA ASN A 106 4.82 5.95 -5.24
C ASN A 106 4.60 6.44 -6.68
N ASP A 107 5.24 5.79 -7.64
CA ASP A 107 5.09 6.09 -9.07
C ASP A 107 4.10 5.15 -9.78
N THR A 108 3.84 3.97 -9.22
CA THR A 108 2.90 3.00 -9.78
C THR A 108 1.45 3.27 -9.36
N PHE A 109 1.19 3.41 -8.07
CA PHE A 109 -0.19 3.50 -7.54
C PHE A 109 -0.99 4.71 -8.05
N PRO A 110 -0.39 5.89 -8.26
CA PRO A 110 -1.09 6.97 -8.91
C PRO A 110 -1.57 6.65 -10.34
N LEU A 111 -0.76 5.90 -11.11
CA LEU A 111 -1.12 5.48 -12.46
C LEU A 111 -2.25 4.44 -12.42
N TRP A 112 -2.13 3.43 -11.56
CA TRP A 112 -3.19 2.45 -11.36
C TRP A 112 -4.48 3.10 -10.89
N TYR A 113 -4.41 4.07 -9.96
CA TYR A 113 -5.61 4.83 -9.57
C TYR A 113 -6.29 5.48 -10.77
N CYS A 114 -5.53 6.13 -11.66
CA CYS A 114 -6.08 6.74 -12.85
C CYS A 114 -6.72 5.72 -13.79
N GLN A 115 -6.16 4.53 -13.92
CA GLN A 115 -6.70 3.46 -14.76
C GLN A 115 -7.92 2.78 -14.14
N GLU A 116 -7.82 2.39 -12.86
CA GLU A 116 -8.83 1.57 -12.17
C GLU A 116 -10.05 2.40 -11.72
N VAL A 117 -9.85 3.64 -11.29
CA VAL A 117 -10.92 4.47 -10.72
C VAL A 117 -11.44 5.49 -11.71
N GLU A 118 -10.54 6.16 -12.45
CA GLU A 118 -10.92 7.21 -13.41
C GLU A 118 -11.16 6.65 -14.82
N GLY A 119 -10.80 5.39 -15.09
CA GLY A 119 -10.91 4.78 -16.43
C GLY A 119 -10.02 5.49 -17.48
N TYR A 120 -8.91 6.09 -17.04
CA TYR A 120 -8.08 6.93 -17.88
C TYR A 120 -6.89 6.18 -18.44
N ARG A 121 -6.69 6.22 -19.78
CA ARG A 121 -5.59 5.58 -20.48
C ARG A 121 -5.42 4.09 -20.14
N THR A 122 -6.53 3.36 -20.16
CA THR A 122 -6.58 1.89 -19.96
C THR A 122 -5.90 1.10 -21.08
N ASP A 123 -5.54 1.78 -22.17
CA ASP A 123 -4.71 1.26 -23.27
C ASP A 123 -3.23 1.11 -22.89
N VAL A 124 -2.75 1.85 -21.88
CA VAL A 124 -1.35 1.83 -21.44
C VAL A 124 -1.11 0.68 -20.47
N ARG A 125 -0.03 -0.09 -20.70
CA ARG A 125 0.39 -1.13 -19.77
C ARG A 125 1.38 -0.57 -18.74
N VAL A 126 0.96 -0.47 -17.50
CA VAL A 126 1.83 -0.06 -16.38
C VAL A 126 2.48 -1.29 -15.76
N ILE A 127 3.80 -1.34 -15.72
CA ILE A 127 4.57 -2.46 -15.18
C ILE A 127 5.44 -1.99 -14.02
N ASN A 128 5.19 -2.52 -12.84
CA ASN A 128 6.01 -2.27 -11.66
C ASN A 128 7.22 -3.22 -11.64
N LEU A 129 8.42 -2.66 -11.73
CA LEU A 129 9.68 -3.41 -11.76
C LEU A 129 9.93 -4.21 -10.48
N SER A 130 9.49 -3.69 -9.32
CA SER A 130 9.65 -4.41 -8.06
C SER A 130 8.81 -5.68 -8.01
N TYR A 131 7.60 -5.67 -8.58
CA TYR A 131 6.72 -6.83 -8.62
C TYR A 131 7.11 -7.84 -9.70
N LEU A 132 7.89 -7.44 -10.71
CA LEU A 132 8.46 -8.38 -11.68
C LEU A 132 9.42 -9.40 -11.06
N SER A 133 9.79 -9.25 -9.79
CA SER A 133 10.51 -10.28 -9.04
C SER A 133 9.61 -11.43 -8.56
N THR A 134 8.31 -11.36 -8.81
CA THR A 134 7.32 -12.36 -8.37
C THR A 134 6.66 -13.05 -9.57
N ASP A 135 6.52 -14.36 -9.50
CA ASP A 135 5.92 -15.17 -10.55
C ASP A 135 4.47 -14.80 -10.86
N TRP A 136 3.65 -14.59 -9.82
CA TRP A 136 2.25 -14.21 -9.99
C TRP A 136 2.06 -12.91 -10.78
N TYR A 137 2.97 -11.93 -10.59
CA TYR A 137 2.86 -10.66 -11.31
C TYR A 137 3.34 -10.78 -12.76
N ILE A 138 4.38 -11.58 -13.01
CA ILE A 138 4.82 -11.91 -14.37
C ILE A 138 3.68 -12.58 -15.12
N ASP A 139 2.98 -13.50 -14.48
CA ASP A 139 1.81 -14.16 -15.09
C ASP A 139 0.70 -13.18 -15.43
N GLN A 140 0.39 -12.24 -14.57
CA GLN A 140 -0.59 -11.19 -14.87
C GLN A 140 -0.23 -10.40 -16.13
N MET A 141 1.05 -10.13 -16.37
CA MET A 141 1.49 -9.38 -17.54
C MET A 141 1.27 -10.13 -18.86
N ARG A 142 1.06 -11.43 -18.81
CA ARG A 142 0.81 -12.30 -20.00
C ARG A 142 -0.63 -12.24 -20.48
N TYR A 143 -1.54 -11.64 -19.72
CA TYR A 143 -2.94 -11.52 -20.08
C TYR A 143 -3.31 -10.06 -20.42
N PRO A 144 -4.33 -9.86 -21.26
CA PRO A 144 -4.85 -8.52 -21.52
C PRO A 144 -5.44 -7.94 -20.22
N THR A 145 -5.33 -6.64 -20.07
CA THR A 145 -5.95 -5.89 -18.96
C THR A 145 -6.61 -4.66 -19.54
N TYR A 146 -7.92 -4.55 -19.39
CA TYR A 146 -8.74 -3.52 -20.04
C TYR A 146 -8.47 -3.47 -21.56
N ASP A 147 -8.07 -2.30 -22.08
CA ASP A 147 -7.78 -2.10 -23.49
C ASP A 147 -6.31 -2.40 -23.84
N SER A 148 -5.46 -2.71 -22.85
CA SER A 148 -4.04 -3.00 -23.09
C SER A 148 -3.79 -4.44 -23.46
N ALA A 149 -2.96 -4.65 -24.48
CA ALA A 149 -2.54 -5.98 -24.91
C ALA A 149 -1.63 -6.68 -23.88
N PRO A 150 -1.53 -8.03 -23.93
CA PRO A 150 -0.50 -8.76 -23.17
C PRO A 150 0.89 -8.23 -23.47
N VAL A 151 1.75 -8.24 -22.45
CA VAL A 151 3.18 -7.93 -22.65
C VAL A 151 3.82 -9.04 -23.50
N PRO A 152 4.53 -8.72 -24.59
CA PRO A 152 5.17 -9.72 -25.43
C PRO A 152 6.40 -10.31 -24.71
N MET A 153 6.19 -11.39 -23.98
CA MET A 153 7.24 -12.10 -23.24
C MET A 153 7.70 -13.36 -23.98
N LEU A 154 9.01 -13.50 -24.16
CA LEU A 154 9.62 -14.71 -24.69
C LEU A 154 9.78 -15.78 -23.61
N ALA A 155 9.95 -15.39 -22.36
CA ALA A 155 10.09 -16.30 -21.23
C ALA A 155 8.81 -17.13 -21.02
N GLN A 156 8.97 -18.44 -20.94
CA GLN A 156 7.88 -19.34 -20.58
C GLN A 156 7.73 -19.41 -19.06
N GLU A 157 6.55 -19.81 -18.58
CA GLU A 157 6.27 -19.96 -17.14
C GLU A 157 7.32 -20.81 -16.42
N THR A 158 7.75 -21.92 -17.03
CA THR A 158 8.81 -22.79 -16.48
C THR A 158 10.15 -22.08 -16.25
N THR A 159 10.35 -20.91 -16.85
CA THR A 159 11.59 -20.14 -16.71
C THR A 159 11.65 -19.39 -15.36
N TYR A 160 10.53 -18.91 -14.84
CA TYR A 160 10.47 -18.04 -13.66
C TYR A 160 9.60 -18.59 -12.52
N ALA A 161 8.68 -19.52 -12.80
CA ALA A 161 7.82 -20.10 -11.78
C ALA A 161 8.60 -20.97 -10.79
N TYR A 162 8.06 -21.13 -9.59
CA TYR A 162 8.62 -21.99 -8.52
C TYR A 162 10.06 -21.65 -8.12
N ASP A 163 10.34 -20.36 -7.93
CA ASP A 163 11.67 -19.87 -7.55
C ASP A 163 12.78 -20.14 -8.58
N ASN A 164 12.41 -20.43 -9.81
CA ASN A 164 13.37 -20.53 -10.90
C ASN A 164 13.85 -19.14 -11.30
N ARG A 165 15.17 -18.95 -11.39
CA ARG A 165 15.83 -17.73 -11.90
C ARG A 165 15.41 -16.43 -11.22
N GLN A 166 15.12 -16.45 -9.92
CA GLN A 166 14.85 -15.23 -9.16
C GLN A 166 16.04 -14.26 -9.14
N PHE A 167 17.25 -14.80 -9.20
CA PHE A 167 18.48 -14.03 -9.18
C PHE A 167 19.45 -14.53 -10.25
N ASN A 168 20.12 -13.59 -10.92
CA ASN A 168 21.24 -13.85 -11.80
C ASN A 168 22.52 -13.34 -11.10
N TYR A 169 23.54 -14.16 -11.06
CA TYR A 169 24.81 -13.86 -10.40
C TYR A 169 25.91 -13.61 -11.44
N PHE A 170 26.77 -12.65 -11.17
CA PHE A 170 27.98 -12.39 -11.93
C PHE A 170 29.12 -13.18 -11.30
N ILE A 171 29.46 -14.36 -11.85
CA ILE A 171 30.54 -15.20 -11.29
C ILE A 171 31.77 -14.98 -12.11
N GLU A 172 32.13 -14.52 -12.96
CA GLU A 172 33.29 -14.17 -13.82
C GLU A 172 32.81 -13.37 -15.03
N PRO A 173 32.39 -12.15 -14.81
CA PRO A 173 31.76 -11.39 -15.87
C PRO A 173 32.76 -11.06 -16.99
N ASP A 174 32.39 -11.38 -18.21
CA ASP A 174 33.06 -10.90 -19.41
C ASP A 174 32.60 -9.46 -19.70
N THR A 175 33.49 -8.50 -19.49
CA THR A 175 33.20 -7.08 -19.69
C THR A 175 33.28 -6.61 -21.14
N THR A 176 33.51 -7.52 -22.08
CA THR A 176 33.49 -7.19 -23.50
C THR A 176 32.07 -6.77 -23.90
N PRO A 177 31.87 -5.59 -24.50
CA PRO A 177 30.53 -5.16 -24.93
C PRO A 177 29.95 -6.10 -25.99
N VAL A 178 28.74 -6.55 -25.77
CA VAL A 178 28.02 -7.42 -26.72
C VAL A 178 26.66 -6.82 -27.08
N PRO A 179 26.08 -7.15 -28.26
CA PRO A 179 24.72 -6.78 -28.57
C PRO A 179 23.74 -7.30 -27.51
N VAL A 180 22.76 -6.49 -27.13
CA VAL A 180 21.75 -6.87 -26.10
C VAL A 180 21.10 -8.21 -26.40
N LEU A 181 20.78 -8.50 -27.65
CA LEU A 181 20.17 -9.78 -28.05
C LEU A 181 21.06 -10.98 -27.71
N LYS A 182 22.38 -10.87 -27.95
CA LYS A 182 23.31 -11.93 -27.59
C LYS A 182 23.37 -12.19 -26.10
N SER A 183 23.31 -11.12 -25.29
CA SER A 183 23.26 -11.25 -23.85
C SER A 183 21.97 -11.92 -23.36
N LEU A 184 20.84 -11.56 -23.96
CA LEU A 184 19.55 -12.19 -23.67
C LEU A 184 19.48 -13.65 -24.12
N GLU A 185 19.99 -13.97 -25.31
CA GLU A 185 20.10 -15.36 -25.79
C GLU A 185 20.93 -16.23 -24.84
N TYR A 186 22.03 -15.70 -24.35
CA TYR A 186 22.84 -16.37 -23.33
C TYR A 186 22.02 -16.62 -22.06
N LEU A 187 21.34 -15.58 -21.55
CA LEU A 187 20.55 -15.65 -20.33
C LEU A 187 19.42 -16.69 -20.41
N TYR A 188 18.78 -16.81 -21.57
CA TYR A 188 17.66 -17.76 -21.78
C TYR A 188 18.11 -19.13 -22.29
N SER A 189 19.39 -19.34 -22.54
CA SER A 189 19.89 -20.63 -23.02
C SER A 189 19.79 -21.71 -21.93
N PRO A 190 19.21 -22.88 -22.27
CA PRO A 190 19.18 -24.02 -21.33
C PRO A 190 20.57 -24.55 -20.94
N ALA A 191 21.59 -24.28 -21.78
CA ALA A 191 22.97 -24.72 -21.51
C ALA A 191 23.64 -24.02 -20.33
N HIS A 192 23.05 -22.95 -19.85
CA HIS A 192 23.56 -22.17 -18.69
C HIS A 192 22.74 -22.43 -17.42
N ASP A 193 22.11 -23.59 -17.35
CA ASP A 193 21.39 -24.00 -16.15
C ASP A 193 22.35 -24.23 -14.99
N LYS A 194 22.30 -23.30 -14.05
CA LYS A 194 22.56 -23.50 -12.64
C LYS A 194 23.94 -24.10 -12.30
N ASN A 195 24.80 -23.25 -11.79
CA ASN A 195 26.03 -23.69 -11.12
C ASN A 195 25.72 -24.71 -9.98
N ALA A 196 26.77 -25.23 -9.29
CA ALA A 196 26.65 -26.18 -8.18
C ALA A 196 25.67 -25.71 -7.05
N TRP A 197 25.32 -24.43 -7.01
CA TRP A 197 24.40 -23.80 -6.05
C TRP A 197 23.00 -23.58 -6.62
N ASN A 198 22.71 -24.10 -7.81
CA ASN A 198 21.42 -23.91 -8.48
C ASN A 198 21.10 -22.44 -8.84
N LEU A 199 22.11 -21.61 -9.08
CA LEU A 199 21.99 -20.19 -9.39
C LEU A 199 22.24 -19.94 -10.86
N SER A 200 21.45 -19.07 -11.48
CA SER A 200 21.66 -18.62 -12.86
C SER A 200 22.85 -17.69 -12.94
N GLU A 201 23.74 -17.93 -13.91
CA GLU A 201 24.90 -17.09 -14.17
C GLU A 201 24.58 -16.07 -15.25
N PHE A 202 25.06 -14.84 -15.08
CA PHE A 202 24.98 -13.79 -16.10
C PHE A 202 26.39 -13.35 -16.50
N LYS A 203 26.77 -13.67 -17.71
CA LYS A 203 28.16 -13.52 -18.18
C LYS A 203 28.45 -12.15 -18.80
N TYR A 204 27.50 -11.54 -19.50
CA TYR A 204 27.72 -10.34 -20.31
C TYR A 204 26.99 -9.12 -19.72
N PRO A 205 27.56 -8.46 -18.70
CA PRO A 205 26.93 -7.31 -18.06
C PRO A 205 26.98 -6.01 -18.90
N VAL A 206 27.89 -5.94 -19.88
CA VAL A 206 28.04 -4.76 -20.74
C VAL A 206 27.36 -5.02 -22.06
N MET A 207 26.28 -4.29 -22.35
CA MET A 207 25.45 -4.48 -23.53
C MET A 207 25.34 -3.18 -24.31
N TYR A 208 25.14 -3.29 -25.63
CA TYR A 208 24.77 -2.16 -26.47
C TYR A 208 23.62 -2.53 -27.41
N ILE A 209 22.85 -1.53 -27.80
CA ILE A 209 21.83 -1.67 -28.84
C ILE A 209 22.50 -1.36 -30.16
N PRO A 210 22.51 -2.30 -31.12
CA PRO A 210 23.16 -2.12 -32.42
C PRO A 210 22.44 -1.09 -33.27
#